data_7410b6fa5b300f3eba7bc89e70e58bff
#
_entry.id   7410b6fa5b300f3eba7bc89e70e58bff
#
_cell.length_a   1.000
_cell.length_b   1.000
_cell.length_c   1.000
_cell.angle_alpha   90.00
_cell.angle_beta   90.00
_cell.angle_gamma   90.00
#
_symmetry.space_group_name_H-M   'P 1'
#
loop_
_entity.id
_entity.type
_entity.pdbx_description
1 polymer ?
#
loop_
_entity_poly.entity_id
_entity_poly.type
_entity_poly.pdbx_seq_one_letter_code
_entity_poly.pdbx_strand_id
1 'polypeptide(L)'
;VILVAVALPVAFCLRRLAARPWPLAIVLLGTAVALNWTEDVALGGRTVKRLRNFYGIYRVFDRGNVRYLQHGSTLHGREYLQGPKTGTPLSYYHPSTPAAGVLQSAEFKFARIDMIGLGTGALAAYTGTGQSLRIRELDPDNIPIAEDHFTFLRLARERGARVSFVP
;
A
#
# COMPACT_ATOMS: atom_id res chain seq x y z
N VAL A 1 -20.63 -8.29 36.85
CA VAL A 1 -20.93 -9.72 37.08
C VAL A 1 -20.48 -10.60 35.91
N ILE A 2 -20.77 -10.22 34.65
CA ILE A 2 -20.40 -11.03 33.45
C ILE A 2 -18.88 -11.14 33.27
N LEU A 3 -18.11 -10.07 33.50
CA LEU A 3 -16.65 -10.08 33.42
C LEU A 3 -15.98 -11.05 34.40
N VAL A 4 -16.49 -11.17 35.60
CA VAL A 4 -15.97 -12.10 36.63
C VAL A 4 -16.33 -13.55 36.28
N ALA A 5 -17.52 -13.78 35.74
CA ALA A 5 -17.98 -15.13 35.34
C ALA A 5 -17.15 -15.71 34.17
N VAL A 6 -16.57 -14.87 33.31
CA VAL A 6 -15.69 -15.30 32.22
C VAL A 6 -14.21 -15.35 32.66
N ALA A 7 -13.78 -14.41 33.50
CA ALA A 7 -12.38 -14.32 33.92
C ALA A 7 -11.92 -15.52 34.78
N LEU A 8 -12.75 -16.03 35.66
CA LEU A 8 -12.40 -17.16 36.53
C LEU A 8 -12.15 -18.48 35.78
N PRO A 9 -13.04 -18.95 34.87
CA PRO A 9 -12.78 -20.16 34.10
C PRO A 9 -11.60 -19.97 33.14
N VAL A 10 -11.39 -18.77 32.55
CA VAL A 10 -10.23 -18.48 31.71
C VAL A 10 -8.92 -18.54 32.52
N ALA A 11 -8.88 -17.94 33.72
CA ALA A 11 -7.72 -18.01 34.61
C ALA A 11 -7.42 -19.44 35.06
N PHE A 12 -8.46 -20.24 35.35
CA PHE A 12 -8.29 -21.66 35.72
C PHE A 12 -7.75 -22.49 34.55
N CYS A 13 -8.29 -22.29 33.33
CA CYS A 13 -7.80 -22.95 32.14
C CYS A 13 -6.35 -22.56 31.83
N LEU A 14 -5.99 -21.27 31.95
CA LEU A 14 -4.63 -20.77 31.73
C LEU A 14 -3.65 -21.38 32.76
N ARG A 15 -4.06 -21.51 34.03
CA ARG A 15 -3.22 -22.09 35.07
C ARG A 15 -2.96 -23.61 34.84
N ARG A 16 -3.94 -24.34 34.31
CA ARG A 16 -3.76 -25.74 33.94
C ARG A 16 -2.93 -25.91 32.66
N LEU A 17 -3.06 -25.02 31.71
CA LEU A 17 -2.26 -24.98 30.49
C LEU A 17 -0.79 -24.58 30.77
N ALA A 18 -0.56 -23.67 31.73
CA ALA A 18 0.78 -23.26 32.14
C ALA A 18 1.58 -24.37 32.85
N ALA A 19 0.88 -25.35 33.47
CA ALA A 19 1.54 -26.53 34.07
C ALA A 19 2.06 -27.53 33.02
N ARG A 20 1.71 -27.37 31.75
CA ARG A 20 2.16 -28.19 30.62
C ARG A 20 2.60 -27.29 29.47
N PRO A 21 3.91 -27.15 29.18
CA PRO A 21 4.41 -26.13 28.24
C PRO A 21 3.96 -26.37 26.78
N TRP A 22 3.73 -27.60 26.36
CA TRP A 22 3.38 -27.91 24.98
C TRP A 22 1.94 -27.52 24.58
N PRO A 23 0.87 -27.66 25.41
CA PRO A 23 -0.46 -27.17 25.03
C PRO A 23 -0.50 -25.63 24.98
N LEU A 24 0.22 -24.95 25.89
CA LEU A 24 0.35 -23.50 25.84
C LEU A 24 1.03 -23.03 24.56
N ALA A 25 2.12 -23.72 24.15
CA ALA A 25 2.82 -23.41 22.90
C ALA A 25 1.90 -23.58 21.67
N ILE A 26 1.07 -24.63 21.63
CA ILE A 26 0.09 -24.85 20.54
C ILE A 26 -0.96 -23.74 20.52
N VAL A 27 -1.49 -23.35 21.67
CA VAL A 27 -2.48 -22.26 21.76
C VAL A 27 -1.87 -20.93 21.31
N LEU A 28 -0.66 -20.60 21.74
CA LEU A 28 0.04 -19.38 21.35
C LEU A 28 0.36 -19.37 19.85
N LEU A 29 0.84 -20.50 19.32
CA LEU A 29 1.12 -20.64 17.89
C LEU A 29 -0.18 -20.55 17.06
N GLY A 30 -1.22 -21.26 17.48
CA GLY A 30 -2.53 -21.19 16.83
C GLY A 30 -3.13 -19.78 16.83
N THR A 31 -2.99 -19.07 17.95
CA THR A 31 -3.43 -17.69 18.08
C THR A 31 -2.59 -16.77 17.17
N ALA A 32 -1.28 -16.94 17.13
CA ALA A 32 -0.40 -16.16 16.25
C ALA A 32 -0.73 -16.39 14.77
N VAL A 33 -0.98 -17.63 14.38
CA VAL A 33 -1.41 -17.98 13.01
C VAL A 33 -2.77 -17.38 12.71
N ALA A 34 -3.73 -17.50 13.63
CA ALA A 34 -5.07 -16.94 13.46
C ALA A 34 -5.05 -15.41 13.36
N LEU A 35 -4.22 -14.72 14.16
CA LEU A 35 -4.06 -13.27 14.09
C LEU A 35 -3.46 -12.82 12.74
N ASN A 36 -2.48 -13.54 12.21
CA ASN A 36 -1.97 -13.26 10.86
C ASN A 36 -3.04 -13.50 9.77
N TRP A 37 -3.86 -14.53 9.92
CA TRP A 37 -4.97 -14.80 9.00
C TRP A 37 -6.08 -13.75 9.09
N THR A 38 -6.38 -13.28 10.30
CA THR A 38 -7.42 -12.25 10.50
C THR A 38 -7.00 -10.89 9.97
N GLU A 39 -5.70 -10.54 9.92
CA GLU A 39 -5.25 -9.31 9.24
C GLU A 39 -5.58 -9.34 7.74
N ASP A 40 -5.35 -10.45 7.05
CA ASP A 40 -5.70 -10.58 5.63
C ASP A 40 -7.21 -10.64 5.40
N VAL A 41 -7.96 -11.29 6.29
CA VAL A 41 -9.43 -11.37 6.25
C VAL A 41 -10.08 -10.04 6.66
N ALA A 42 -9.60 -9.40 7.71
CA ALA A 42 -10.15 -8.12 8.21
C ALA A 42 -9.88 -6.95 7.25
N LEU A 43 -8.75 -6.96 6.55
CA LEU A 43 -8.43 -5.99 5.50
C LEU A 43 -8.99 -6.42 4.14
N GLY A 44 -9.55 -7.62 4.04
CA GLY A 44 -10.34 -8.10 2.90
C GLY A 44 -9.57 -8.18 1.58
N GLY A 45 -8.25 -8.47 1.61
CA GLY A 45 -7.46 -8.55 0.40
C GLY A 45 -6.26 -9.48 0.51
N ARG A 46 -5.82 -10.01 -0.64
CA ARG A 46 -4.63 -10.86 -0.75
C ARG A 46 -3.36 -10.01 -0.68
N THR A 47 -2.52 -10.21 0.32
CA THR A 47 -1.21 -9.55 0.41
C THR A 47 -0.29 -10.03 -0.71
N VAL A 48 0.24 -9.10 -1.48
CA VAL A 48 1.20 -9.32 -2.59
C VAL A 48 2.64 -9.09 -2.10
N LYS A 49 2.83 -8.01 -1.33
CA LYS A 49 4.14 -7.64 -0.77
C LYS A 49 3.96 -7.03 0.60
N ARG A 50 4.83 -7.40 1.54
CA ARG A 50 4.98 -6.73 2.84
C ARG A 50 6.45 -6.43 3.05
N LEU A 51 6.76 -5.19 3.41
CA LEU A 51 8.12 -4.73 3.71
C LEU A 51 8.07 -3.94 5.01
N ARG A 52 9.03 -4.18 5.88
CA ARG A 52 9.25 -3.37 7.10
C ARG A 52 10.66 -2.81 7.07
N ASN A 53 10.77 -1.51 7.25
CA ASN A 53 12.05 -0.81 7.34
C ASN A 53 12.01 0.28 8.44
N PHE A 54 13.00 1.19 8.44
CA PHE A 54 13.07 2.31 9.37
C PHE A 54 11.85 3.24 9.30
N TYR A 55 11.29 3.45 8.11
CA TYR A 55 10.17 4.37 7.88
C TYR A 55 8.80 3.77 8.22
N GLY A 56 8.72 2.44 8.37
CA GLY A 56 7.47 1.79 8.76
C GLY A 56 7.20 0.46 8.06
N ILE A 57 5.93 0.16 7.87
CA ILE A 57 5.48 -1.09 7.24
C ILE A 57 4.71 -0.74 5.99
N TYR A 58 5.25 -1.16 4.84
CA TYR A 58 4.54 -1.15 3.57
C TYR A 58 3.78 -2.45 3.37
N ARG A 59 2.59 -2.34 2.85
CA ARG A 59 1.79 -3.47 2.39
C ARG A 59 1.18 -3.16 1.03
N VAL A 60 1.48 -4.02 0.05
CA VAL A 60 0.79 -4.06 -1.23
C VAL A 60 -0.19 -5.23 -1.17
N PHE A 61 -1.46 -4.98 -1.45
CA PHE A 61 -2.48 -6.02 -1.43
C PHE A 61 -3.54 -5.80 -2.50
N ASP A 62 -4.12 -6.91 -2.95
CA ASP A 62 -5.17 -6.92 -3.96
C ASP A 62 -6.52 -7.21 -3.29
N ARG A 63 -7.52 -6.39 -3.60
CA ARG A 63 -8.90 -6.59 -3.19
C ARG A 63 -9.81 -6.51 -4.42
N GLY A 64 -10.37 -7.64 -4.83
CA GLY A 64 -11.05 -7.74 -6.11
C GLY A 64 -10.11 -7.37 -7.26
N ASN A 65 -10.53 -6.47 -8.13
CA ASN A 65 -9.74 -5.99 -9.27
C ASN A 65 -8.92 -4.72 -8.94
N VAL A 66 -8.62 -4.46 -7.67
CA VAL A 66 -7.91 -3.25 -7.27
C VAL A 66 -6.71 -3.61 -6.41
N ARG A 67 -5.55 -3.03 -6.74
CA ARG A 67 -4.31 -3.07 -5.96
C ARG A 67 -4.20 -1.82 -5.11
N TYR A 68 -3.75 -1.99 -3.89
CA TYR A 68 -3.60 -0.95 -2.88
C TYR A 68 -2.16 -0.89 -2.38
N LEU A 69 -1.68 0.32 -2.11
CA LEU A 69 -0.47 0.57 -1.33
C LEU A 69 -0.87 1.19 0.00
N GLN A 70 -0.54 0.52 1.08
CA GLN A 70 -0.70 1.00 2.44
C GLN A 70 0.68 1.13 3.11
N HIS A 71 0.89 2.20 3.86
CA HIS A 71 2.07 2.42 4.70
C HIS A 71 1.60 2.77 6.11
N GLY A 72 1.91 1.90 7.08
CA GLY A 72 1.28 1.95 8.39
C GLY A 72 -0.25 1.82 8.27
N SER A 73 -0.97 2.80 8.79
CA SER A 73 -2.43 2.89 8.67
C SER A 73 -2.91 3.72 7.47
N THR A 74 -2.00 4.37 6.72
CA THR A 74 -2.34 5.29 5.64
C THR A 74 -2.37 4.59 4.29
N LEU A 75 -3.45 4.81 3.54
CA LEU A 75 -3.55 4.39 2.14
C LEU A 75 -2.85 5.42 1.25
N HIS A 76 -1.78 5.01 0.56
CA HIS A 76 -0.98 5.88 -0.32
C HIS A 76 -1.40 5.86 -1.79
N GLY A 77 -2.30 4.99 -2.17
CA GLY A 77 -2.86 4.96 -3.51
C GLY A 77 -3.41 3.58 -3.88
N ARG A 78 -4.03 3.53 -5.02
CA ARG A 78 -4.62 2.32 -5.58
C ARG A 78 -4.73 2.39 -7.09
N GLU A 79 -4.79 1.22 -7.72
CA GLU A 79 -4.87 1.06 -9.17
C GLU A 79 -5.74 -0.14 -9.53
N TYR A 80 -6.45 -0.08 -10.65
CA TYR A 80 -7.10 -1.27 -11.23
C TYR A 80 -6.05 -2.22 -11.81
N LEU A 81 -6.16 -3.50 -11.46
CA LEU A 81 -5.26 -4.55 -11.96
C LEU A 81 -5.48 -4.84 -13.44
N GLN A 82 -6.74 -4.79 -13.88
CA GLN A 82 -7.15 -5.16 -15.22
C GLN A 82 -8.28 -4.27 -15.73
N GLY A 83 -8.40 -4.22 -17.06
CA GLY A 83 -9.49 -3.53 -17.74
C GLY A 83 -9.12 -2.15 -18.29
N PRO A 84 -10.06 -1.45 -18.92
CA PRO A 84 -9.78 -0.20 -19.65
C PRO A 84 -9.38 0.97 -18.74
N LYS A 85 -9.52 0.83 -17.43
CA LYS A 85 -9.13 1.84 -16.43
C LYS A 85 -7.77 1.57 -15.78
N THR A 86 -7.04 0.53 -16.21
CA THR A 86 -5.66 0.29 -15.76
C THR A 86 -4.80 1.50 -16.11
N GLY A 87 -3.96 1.93 -15.17
CA GLY A 87 -3.14 3.16 -15.32
C GLY A 87 -3.90 4.45 -15.04
N THR A 88 -5.19 4.39 -14.71
CA THR A 88 -5.94 5.56 -14.23
C THR A 88 -5.76 5.70 -12.72
N PRO A 89 -5.24 6.82 -12.22
CA PRO A 89 -5.12 7.07 -10.80
C PRO A 89 -6.46 7.04 -10.09
N LEU A 90 -6.49 6.43 -8.92
CA LEU A 90 -7.65 6.39 -8.04
C LEU A 90 -7.36 7.19 -6.77
N SER A 91 -8.38 7.33 -5.90
CA SER A 91 -8.29 8.10 -4.66
C SER A 91 -8.02 9.60 -4.91
N TYR A 92 -7.12 10.21 -4.14
CA TYR A 92 -6.84 11.65 -4.18
C TYR A 92 -6.04 12.11 -5.41
N TYR A 93 -5.66 11.20 -6.31
CA TYR A 93 -5.05 11.52 -7.61
C TYR A 93 -5.96 11.17 -8.79
N HIS A 94 -7.25 10.88 -8.54
CA HIS A 94 -8.22 10.63 -9.60
C HIS A 94 -8.31 11.82 -10.57
N PRO A 95 -8.59 11.61 -11.89
CA PRO A 95 -8.67 12.67 -12.89
C PRO A 95 -9.59 13.86 -12.55
N SER A 96 -10.56 13.67 -11.67
CA SER A 96 -11.45 14.75 -11.21
C SER A 96 -10.90 15.60 -10.07
N THR A 97 -9.67 15.35 -9.60
CA THR A 97 -9.08 16.10 -8.49
C THR A 97 -8.36 17.36 -8.98
N PRO A 98 -8.21 18.40 -8.13
CA PRO A 98 -7.51 19.63 -8.51
C PRO A 98 -6.08 19.39 -9.01
N ALA A 99 -5.32 18.50 -8.37
CA ALA A 99 -3.97 18.18 -8.79
C ALA A 99 -3.92 17.59 -10.21
N ALA A 100 -4.84 16.68 -10.52
CA ALA A 100 -5.00 16.12 -11.87
C ALA A 100 -5.42 17.21 -12.87
N GLY A 101 -6.35 18.09 -12.49
CA GLY A 101 -6.81 19.19 -13.31
C GLY A 101 -5.67 20.12 -13.72
N VAL A 102 -4.78 20.48 -12.80
CA VAL A 102 -3.59 21.30 -13.09
C VAL A 102 -2.64 20.60 -14.07
N LEU A 103 -2.34 19.32 -13.83
CA LEU A 103 -1.39 18.56 -14.66
C LEU A 103 -1.95 18.22 -16.05
N GLN A 104 -3.26 18.15 -16.21
CA GLN A 104 -3.96 17.89 -17.49
C GLN A 104 -4.36 19.16 -18.23
N SER A 105 -4.20 20.33 -17.61
CA SER A 105 -4.60 21.60 -18.23
C SER A 105 -3.84 21.88 -19.51
N ALA A 106 -4.56 22.26 -20.55
CA ALA A 106 -3.96 22.75 -21.78
C ALA A 106 -3.27 24.13 -21.61
N GLU A 107 -3.68 24.88 -20.59
CA GLU A 107 -3.13 26.18 -20.24
C GLU A 107 -1.74 26.06 -19.60
N PHE A 108 -1.51 25.03 -18.77
CA PHE A 108 -0.26 24.80 -18.09
C PHE A 108 0.55 23.68 -18.77
N LYS A 109 1.48 24.05 -19.65
CA LYS A 109 2.36 23.08 -20.32
C LYS A 109 3.67 22.95 -19.55
N PHE A 110 3.71 22.08 -18.56
CA PHE A 110 4.90 21.83 -17.77
C PHE A 110 5.89 20.95 -18.53
N ALA A 111 7.06 21.50 -18.89
CA ALA A 111 8.17 20.69 -19.43
C ALA A 111 8.86 19.89 -18.33
N ARG A 112 8.82 20.39 -17.09
CA ARG A 112 9.42 19.75 -15.91
C ARG A 112 8.46 19.81 -14.72
N ILE A 113 8.34 18.67 -14.07
CA ILE A 113 7.54 18.50 -12.86
C ILE A 113 8.46 17.93 -11.79
N ASP A 114 8.54 18.59 -10.65
CA ASP A 114 9.25 18.12 -9.46
C ASP A 114 8.21 17.66 -8.44
N MET A 115 8.34 16.42 -7.98
CA MET A 115 7.43 15.78 -7.03
C MET A 115 8.18 15.41 -5.75
N ILE A 116 7.60 15.69 -4.59
CA ILE A 116 8.09 15.27 -3.27
C ILE A 116 7.17 14.16 -2.76
N GLY A 117 7.77 12.99 -2.49
CA GLY A 117 7.05 11.76 -2.17
C GLY A 117 6.56 11.03 -3.43
N LEU A 118 6.65 9.71 -3.41
CA LEU A 118 6.30 8.84 -4.55
C LEU A 118 4.93 8.19 -4.37
N GLY A 119 4.69 7.56 -3.22
CA GLY A 119 3.54 6.70 -3.03
C GLY A 119 3.49 5.59 -4.07
N THR A 120 2.40 5.45 -4.79
CA THR A 120 2.26 4.52 -5.92
C THR A 120 2.84 5.04 -7.23
N GLY A 121 3.32 6.29 -7.27
CA GLY A 121 3.70 6.97 -8.51
C GLY A 121 2.51 7.49 -9.33
N ALA A 122 1.32 7.58 -8.75
CA ALA A 122 0.08 7.87 -9.47
C ALA A 122 0.09 9.18 -10.26
N LEU A 123 0.81 10.22 -9.80
CA LEU A 123 0.94 11.48 -10.53
C LEU A 123 1.66 11.33 -11.89
N ALA A 124 2.49 10.30 -12.04
CA ALA A 124 3.14 10.00 -13.32
C ALA A 124 2.13 9.67 -14.43
N ALA A 125 0.91 9.27 -14.07
CA ALA A 125 -0.15 9.02 -15.06
C ALA A 125 -0.49 10.24 -15.90
N TYR A 126 -0.19 11.44 -15.42
CA TYR A 126 -0.46 12.73 -16.11
C TYR A 126 0.75 13.28 -16.86
N THR A 127 1.84 12.50 -16.97
CA THR A 127 3.03 12.92 -17.70
C THR A 127 3.20 12.13 -19.00
N GLY A 128 3.82 12.76 -20.00
CA GLY A 128 3.99 12.16 -21.32
C GLY A 128 5.16 12.77 -22.09
N THR A 129 5.08 12.70 -23.42
CA THR A 129 6.14 13.09 -24.36
C THR A 129 6.67 14.50 -24.09
N GLY A 130 7.99 14.61 -24.02
CA GLY A 130 8.69 15.88 -23.83
C GLY A 130 8.73 16.38 -22.39
N GLN A 131 8.02 15.72 -21.47
CA GLN A 131 8.02 16.10 -20.06
C GLN A 131 9.05 15.31 -19.26
N SER A 132 9.59 15.94 -18.22
CA SER A 132 10.45 15.31 -17.23
C SER A 132 9.79 15.36 -15.85
N LEU A 133 9.66 14.20 -15.22
CA LEU A 133 9.19 14.02 -13.85
C LEU A 133 10.38 13.65 -12.98
N ARG A 134 10.73 14.52 -12.05
CA ARG A 134 11.78 14.27 -11.04
C ARG A 134 11.11 14.02 -9.70
N ILE A 135 11.43 12.90 -9.09
CA ILE A 135 10.78 12.45 -7.87
C ILE A 135 11.83 12.40 -6.75
N ARG A 136 11.52 13.07 -5.64
CA ARG A 136 12.24 12.94 -4.37
C ARG A 136 11.45 12.05 -3.46
N GLU A 137 11.95 10.86 -3.20
CA GLU A 137 11.35 9.90 -2.27
C GLU A 137 12.28 9.74 -1.08
N LEU A 138 11.73 9.92 0.12
CA LEU A 138 12.47 9.81 1.37
C LEU A 138 12.88 8.36 1.66
N ASP A 139 11.98 7.43 1.37
CA ASP A 139 12.20 6.01 1.59
C ASP A 139 12.59 5.34 0.26
N PRO A 140 13.88 4.99 0.06
CA PRO A 140 14.33 4.37 -1.18
C PRO A 140 13.65 3.02 -1.44
N ASP A 141 13.19 2.32 -0.41
CA ASP A 141 12.51 1.03 -0.55
C ASP A 141 11.11 1.18 -1.17
N ASN A 142 10.51 2.37 -1.16
CA ASN A 142 9.25 2.62 -1.83
C ASN A 142 9.40 2.70 -3.37
N ILE A 143 10.59 2.98 -3.88
CA ILE A 143 10.84 3.06 -5.33
C ILE A 143 10.56 1.72 -6.01
N PRO A 144 11.20 0.60 -5.62
CA PRO A 144 10.90 -0.70 -6.21
C PRO A 144 9.45 -1.14 -5.94
N ILE A 145 8.84 -0.76 -4.82
CA ILE A 145 7.42 -1.05 -4.58
C ILE A 145 6.54 -0.40 -5.66
N ALA A 146 6.78 0.88 -5.97
CA ALA A 146 6.02 1.59 -7.00
C ALA A 146 6.30 1.06 -8.41
N GLU A 147 7.56 0.73 -8.73
CA GLU A 147 7.95 0.23 -10.05
C GLU A 147 7.45 -1.18 -10.33
N ASP A 148 7.57 -2.09 -9.37
CA ASP A 148 7.27 -3.51 -9.57
C ASP A 148 5.78 -3.84 -9.43
N HIS A 149 5.05 -3.04 -8.65
CA HIS A 149 3.68 -3.38 -8.28
C HIS A 149 2.62 -2.45 -8.88
N PHE A 150 3.00 -1.28 -9.41
CA PHE A 150 2.07 -0.33 -10.05
C PHE A 150 2.51 0.01 -11.47
N THR A 151 1.58 0.41 -12.33
CA THR A 151 1.87 0.62 -13.75
C THR A 151 2.20 2.07 -14.08
N PHE A 152 1.96 3.02 -13.20
CA PHE A 152 1.99 4.45 -13.47
C PHE A 152 3.34 4.96 -14.03
N LEU A 153 4.45 4.57 -13.40
CA LEU A 153 5.80 4.98 -13.81
C LEU A 153 6.19 4.37 -15.16
N ARG A 154 5.89 3.08 -15.35
CA ARG A 154 6.12 2.38 -16.61
C ARG A 154 5.32 3.01 -17.75
N LEU A 155 4.01 3.21 -17.56
CA LEU A 155 3.16 3.83 -18.57
C LEU A 155 3.57 5.27 -18.89
N ALA A 156 4.06 6.05 -17.92
CA ALA A 156 4.59 7.38 -18.17
C ALA A 156 5.82 7.33 -19.09
N ARG A 157 6.75 6.42 -18.82
CA ARG A 157 7.94 6.20 -19.67
C ARG A 157 7.56 5.74 -21.08
N GLU A 158 6.60 4.83 -21.21
CA GLU A 158 6.06 4.36 -22.49
C GLU A 158 5.42 5.50 -23.31
N ARG A 159 4.80 6.48 -22.64
CA ARG A 159 4.29 7.71 -23.27
C ARG A 159 5.37 8.73 -23.59
N GLY A 160 6.66 8.43 -23.34
CA GLY A 160 7.79 9.31 -23.65
C GLY A 160 8.13 10.32 -22.55
N ALA A 161 7.63 10.17 -21.33
CA ALA A 161 8.07 10.96 -20.20
C ALA A 161 9.44 10.47 -19.67
N ARG A 162 10.30 11.41 -19.27
CA ARG A 162 11.55 11.10 -18.57
C ARG A 162 11.28 11.09 -17.07
N VAL A 163 11.29 9.91 -16.46
CA VAL A 163 11.08 9.73 -15.02
C VAL A 163 12.42 9.44 -14.35
N SER A 164 12.78 10.25 -13.36
CA SER A 164 14.02 10.11 -12.59
C SER A 164 13.77 10.29 -11.10
N PHE A 165 14.54 9.55 -10.31
CA PHE A 165 14.60 9.72 -8.86
C PHE A 165 15.83 10.56 -8.54
N VAL A 166 15.66 11.51 -7.64
CA VAL A 166 16.71 12.42 -7.19
C VAL A 166 16.80 12.37 -5.67
N PRO A 167 18.00 12.50 -5.11
CA PRO A 167 18.21 12.50 -3.67
C PRO A 167 17.43 13.59 -2.95
#